data_e578e089a226db42728256f75f07a76f
#
_entry.id   e578e089a226db42728256f75f07a76f
#
_cell.length_a   1.000
_cell.length_b   1.000
_cell.length_c   1.000
_cell.angle_alpha   90.00
_cell.angle_beta   90.00
_cell.angle_gamma   90.00
#
_symmetry.space_group_name_H-M   'P 1'
#
loop_
_entity.id
_entity.type
_entity.pdbx_description
1 polymer ?
#
loop_
_entity_poly.entity_id
_entity_poly.type
_entity_poly.pdbx_seq_one_letter_code
_entity_poly.pdbx_strand_id
1 'polypeptide(L)'
;MEYRPHAMAVEWARLGADTTIVAGTYSHLRTRNFSDAEPGRPYDVDGVEFRFLRTREYEGNGAGRILSWVDYVGGGLRAAKTMARELRPDAVISSSTYPFDTYFAQRLARLSGARLIHEVHDLWPLTPIELGGHSPRHPLMAAMAAAERSAYRNSDAIVSILPNIEPHVRALGIDTPVIPIPNGIDAAATPDQAPEAFVRLIDDLRARGRRVLGYAGGMTTANAMDDLVAAMALLGDEPITAVLIGDGLYRADLERQVRETGADVVFFGSLPKSQVHDALTRCDALYIGSKRGALYEYGVSANKIFDYMLTGVPVVDAFDSDHSPLAYSGCAVPARAEDPADIARAIREAVALPEGERARRGAAGIAWVTEHHSLPRLAAEFLAVLTDR
;
A
#
# COMPACT_ATOMS: atom_id res chain seq x y z
N MET A 1 -12.69 1.58 4.08
CA MET A 1 -12.55 0.18 4.48
C MET A 1 -11.12 -0.27 4.29
N GLU A 2 -10.63 -1.22 5.05
CA GLU A 2 -9.29 -1.77 4.83
C GLU A 2 -9.31 -2.51 3.50
N TYR A 3 -8.59 -1.97 2.53
CA TYR A 3 -8.76 -2.35 1.12
C TYR A 3 -8.49 -3.84 0.85
N ARG A 4 -7.31 -4.34 1.28
CA ARG A 4 -6.87 -5.70 0.94
C ARG A 4 -7.67 -6.83 1.62
N PRO A 5 -7.90 -6.85 2.95
CA PRO A 5 -8.67 -7.91 3.57
C PRO A 5 -10.10 -8.03 3.02
N HIS A 6 -10.75 -6.89 2.77
CA HIS A 6 -12.09 -6.85 2.19
C HIS A 6 -12.10 -7.34 0.73
N ALA A 7 -11.16 -6.85 -0.10
CA ALA A 7 -11.07 -7.27 -1.50
C ALA A 7 -10.80 -8.78 -1.63
N MET A 8 -9.90 -9.34 -0.80
CA MET A 8 -9.66 -10.78 -0.75
C MET A 8 -10.91 -11.56 -0.31
N ALA A 9 -11.62 -11.08 0.72
CA ALA A 9 -12.84 -11.72 1.21
C ALA A 9 -13.94 -11.77 0.14
N VAL A 10 -14.11 -10.71 -0.65
CA VAL A 10 -15.05 -10.68 -1.79
C VAL A 10 -14.69 -11.74 -2.82
N GLU A 11 -13.42 -11.87 -3.18
CA GLU A 11 -12.96 -12.90 -4.14
C GLU A 11 -13.09 -14.30 -3.56
N TRP A 12 -12.78 -14.50 -2.28
CA TRP A 12 -12.95 -15.80 -1.61
C TRP A 12 -14.42 -16.24 -1.57
N ALA A 13 -15.35 -15.29 -1.36
CA ALA A 13 -16.78 -15.59 -1.43
C ALA A 13 -17.18 -16.10 -2.84
N ARG A 14 -16.61 -15.52 -3.91
CA ARG A 14 -16.79 -16.02 -5.28
C ARG A 14 -16.25 -17.43 -5.50
N LEU A 15 -15.22 -17.78 -4.75
CA LEU A 15 -14.60 -19.12 -4.74
C LEU A 15 -15.30 -20.09 -3.78
N GLY A 16 -16.38 -19.67 -3.10
CA GLY A 16 -17.17 -20.51 -2.21
C GLY A 16 -16.65 -20.62 -0.77
N ALA A 17 -15.78 -19.70 -0.34
CA ALA A 17 -15.31 -19.65 1.03
C ALA A 17 -16.06 -18.59 1.86
N ASP A 18 -16.55 -19.00 3.02
CA ASP A 18 -17.16 -18.08 3.98
C ASP A 18 -16.09 -17.31 4.74
N THR A 19 -16.19 -15.99 4.75
CA THR A 19 -15.19 -15.13 5.39
C THR A 19 -15.84 -14.18 6.38
N THR A 20 -15.32 -14.14 7.61
CA THR A 20 -15.67 -13.14 8.63
C THR A 20 -14.46 -12.26 8.92
N ILE A 21 -14.60 -10.96 8.73
CA ILE A 21 -13.56 -9.98 9.10
C ILE A 21 -13.83 -9.47 10.53
N VAL A 22 -12.88 -9.69 11.44
CA VAL A 22 -12.94 -9.13 12.79
C VAL A 22 -12.12 -7.85 12.84
N ALA A 23 -12.77 -6.71 13.05
CA ALA A 23 -12.15 -5.40 12.97
C ALA A 23 -12.43 -4.55 14.23
N GLY A 24 -11.59 -3.54 14.48
CA GLY A 24 -11.92 -2.51 15.50
C GLY A 24 -13.07 -1.61 15.03
N THR A 25 -13.85 -1.05 15.95
CA THR A 25 -14.91 -0.09 15.61
C THR A 25 -14.38 1.19 14.99
N TYR A 26 -13.15 1.56 15.30
CA TYR A 26 -12.47 2.76 14.77
C TYR A 26 -11.13 2.43 14.10
N SER A 27 -10.85 3.07 12.98
CA SER A 27 -9.54 3.15 12.33
C SER A 27 -9.42 4.49 11.60
N HIS A 28 -8.30 5.17 11.78
CA HIS A 28 -8.00 6.43 11.05
C HIS A 28 -7.80 6.24 9.53
N LEU A 29 -7.64 5.00 9.08
CA LEU A 29 -7.51 4.64 7.67
C LEU A 29 -8.87 4.49 6.97
N ARG A 30 -9.97 4.45 7.74
CA ARG A 30 -11.32 4.31 7.19
C ARG A 30 -11.96 5.67 6.97
N THR A 31 -12.64 5.82 5.85
CA THR A 31 -13.50 6.97 5.57
C THR A 31 -14.82 6.93 6.37
N ARG A 32 -15.29 5.71 6.72
CA ARG A 32 -16.48 5.48 7.55
C ARG A 32 -16.14 4.52 8.67
N ASN A 33 -16.27 4.96 9.90
CA ASN A 33 -16.11 4.16 11.11
C ASN A 33 -17.45 3.61 11.61
N PHE A 34 -17.40 2.61 12.50
CA PHE A 34 -18.53 1.87 13.04
C PHE A 34 -18.60 2.01 14.56
N SER A 35 -18.48 3.25 15.05
CA SER A 35 -18.39 3.54 16.50
C SER A 35 -19.60 3.05 17.28
N ASP A 36 -20.78 2.96 16.64
CA ASP A 36 -22.04 2.49 17.24
C ASP A 36 -22.27 0.97 17.06
N ALA A 37 -21.32 0.25 16.45
CA ALA A 37 -21.49 -1.18 16.27
C ALA A 37 -21.49 -1.95 17.60
N GLU A 38 -22.45 -2.87 17.75
CA GLU A 38 -22.50 -3.77 18.90
C GLU A 38 -21.39 -4.81 18.81
N PRO A 39 -20.53 -4.94 19.84
CA PRO A 39 -19.41 -5.87 19.79
C PRO A 39 -19.86 -7.32 19.55
N GLY A 40 -19.20 -7.98 18.59
CA GLY A 40 -19.44 -9.39 18.27
C GLY A 40 -20.67 -9.68 17.42
N ARG A 41 -21.57 -8.71 17.19
CA ARG A 41 -22.71 -8.86 16.28
C ARG A 41 -22.21 -8.90 14.83
N PRO A 42 -22.78 -9.78 13.97
CA PRO A 42 -22.47 -9.79 12.54
C PRO A 42 -23.10 -8.58 11.83
N TYR A 43 -22.32 -7.97 10.95
CA TYR A 43 -22.73 -6.90 10.04
C TYR A 43 -22.34 -7.29 8.63
N ASP A 44 -23.25 -7.14 7.68
CA ASP A 44 -22.91 -7.24 6.26
C ASP A 44 -22.35 -5.91 5.78
N VAL A 45 -21.17 -5.97 5.15
CA VAL A 45 -20.55 -4.82 4.52
C VAL A 45 -20.10 -5.24 3.12
N ASP A 46 -20.83 -4.81 2.12
CA ASP A 46 -20.60 -5.12 0.71
C ASP A 46 -20.51 -6.65 0.45
N GLY A 47 -21.37 -7.44 1.12
CA GLY A 47 -21.44 -8.89 0.97
C GLY A 47 -20.43 -9.69 1.80
N VAL A 48 -19.68 -9.05 2.69
CA VAL A 48 -18.74 -9.70 3.60
C VAL A 48 -19.21 -9.53 5.05
N GLU A 49 -19.20 -10.62 5.83
CA GLU A 49 -19.50 -10.54 7.26
C GLU A 49 -18.38 -9.81 8.01
N PHE A 50 -18.78 -8.80 8.80
CA PHE A 50 -17.89 -8.11 9.74
C PHE A 50 -18.38 -8.31 11.17
N ARG A 51 -17.43 -8.46 12.10
CA ARG A 51 -17.66 -8.38 13.54
C ARG A 51 -16.73 -7.34 14.13
N PHE A 52 -17.30 -6.40 14.88
CA PHE A 52 -16.50 -5.31 15.42
C PHE A 52 -16.14 -5.57 16.88
N LEU A 53 -14.90 -5.24 17.24
CA LEU A 53 -14.42 -5.14 18.60
C LEU A 53 -14.37 -3.65 18.98
N ARG A 54 -14.88 -3.30 20.15
CA ARG A 54 -14.86 -1.91 20.61
C ARG A 54 -13.43 -1.44 20.77
N THR A 55 -13.09 -0.36 20.10
CA THR A 55 -11.81 0.34 20.19
C THR A 55 -12.06 1.82 20.38
N ARG A 56 -11.19 2.50 21.13
CA ARG A 56 -11.28 3.96 21.29
C ARG A 56 -10.92 4.67 20.00
N GLU A 57 -11.48 5.85 19.83
CA GLU A 57 -11.08 6.78 18.80
C GLU A 57 -9.76 7.46 19.17
N TYR A 58 -8.99 7.85 18.17
CA TYR A 58 -7.70 8.54 18.34
C TYR A 58 -7.38 9.40 17.15
N GLU A 59 -6.53 10.40 17.37
CA GLU A 59 -5.97 11.25 16.31
C GLU A 59 -4.46 11.00 16.19
N GLY A 60 -3.96 10.99 14.96
CA GLY A 60 -2.53 10.83 14.66
C GLY A 60 -1.93 9.48 15.08
N ASN A 61 -0.62 9.48 15.31
CA ASN A 61 0.17 8.28 15.60
C ASN A 61 0.64 8.19 17.07
N GLY A 62 -0.02 8.89 17.99
CA GLY A 62 0.36 8.98 19.40
C GLY A 62 -0.13 7.82 20.27
N ALA A 63 -0.09 8.05 21.61
CA ALA A 63 -0.49 7.07 22.62
C ALA A 63 -1.93 6.55 22.44
N GLY A 64 -2.85 7.38 21.94
CA GLY A 64 -4.23 6.97 21.65
C GLY A 64 -4.30 5.80 20.68
N ARG A 65 -3.45 5.80 19.63
CA ARG A 65 -3.35 4.68 18.68
C ARG A 65 -2.88 3.40 19.35
N ILE A 66 -1.86 3.48 20.21
CA ILE A 66 -1.36 2.31 20.96
C ILE A 66 -2.44 1.74 21.88
N LEU A 67 -3.17 2.62 22.56
CA LEU A 67 -4.29 2.20 23.42
C LEU A 67 -5.45 1.57 22.63
N SER A 68 -5.71 2.01 21.39
CA SER A 68 -6.66 1.37 20.50
C SER A 68 -6.22 -0.06 20.11
N TRP A 69 -4.92 -0.31 19.93
CA TRP A 69 -4.40 -1.67 19.73
C TRP A 69 -4.62 -2.56 20.96
N VAL A 70 -4.41 -2.01 22.16
CA VAL A 70 -4.68 -2.73 23.42
C VAL A 70 -6.17 -3.06 23.55
N ASP A 71 -7.05 -2.14 23.18
CA ASP A 71 -8.50 -2.38 23.18
C ASP A 71 -8.86 -3.52 22.22
N TYR A 72 -8.33 -3.49 21.00
CA TYR A 72 -8.57 -4.52 19.97
C TYR A 72 -8.09 -5.90 20.42
N VAL A 73 -6.81 -6.01 20.80
CA VAL A 73 -6.22 -7.28 21.25
C VAL A 73 -6.90 -7.80 22.49
N GLY A 74 -7.13 -6.93 23.50
CA GLY A 74 -7.80 -7.30 24.73
C GLY A 74 -9.26 -7.72 24.52
N GLY A 75 -9.98 -7.03 23.64
CA GLY A 75 -11.34 -7.39 23.22
C GLY A 75 -11.36 -8.74 22.52
N GLY A 76 -10.47 -8.94 21.55
CA GLY A 76 -10.33 -10.19 20.82
C GLY A 76 -9.98 -11.38 21.69
N LEU A 77 -9.02 -11.22 22.62
CA LEU A 77 -8.66 -12.27 23.57
C LEU A 77 -9.83 -12.69 24.47
N ARG A 78 -10.69 -11.76 24.90
CA ARG A 78 -11.91 -12.08 25.67
C ARG A 78 -12.96 -12.78 24.80
N ALA A 79 -13.15 -12.35 23.56
CA ALA A 79 -14.13 -12.88 22.64
C ALA A 79 -13.71 -14.21 21.98
N ALA A 80 -12.42 -14.55 21.99
CA ALA A 80 -11.85 -15.69 21.24
C ALA A 80 -12.57 -17.01 21.48
N LYS A 81 -12.96 -17.32 22.72
CA LYS A 81 -13.65 -18.59 23.04
C LYS A 81 -15.08 -18.66 22.44
N THR A 82 -15.79 -17.54 22.45
CA THR A 82 -17.13 -17.42 21.85
C THR A 82 -17.03 -17.51 20.34
N MET A 83 -16.12 -16.72 19.76
CA MET A 83 -15.88 -16.73 18.31
C MET A 83 -15.45 -18.11 17.78
N ALA A 84 -14.56 -18.82 18.47
CA ALA A 84 -14.14 -20.17 18.10
C ALA A 84 -15.32 -21.16 18.03
N ARG A 85 -16.31 -21.02 18.91
CA ARG A 85 -17.50 -21.90 18.92
C ARG A 85 -18.54 -21.51 17.86
N GLU A 86 -18.72 -20.22 17.63
CA GLU A 86 -19.73 -19.70 16.70
C GLU A 86 -19.25 -19.82 15.26
N LEU A 87 -18.03 -19.37 14.97
CA LEU A 87 -17.48 -19.30 13.62
C LEU A 87 -16.88 -20.64 13.17
N ARG A 88 -16.30 -21.40 14.09
CA ARG A 88 -15.60 -22.68 13.79
C ARG A 88 -14.69 -22.55 12.56
N PRO A 89 -13.76 -21.57 12.55
CA PRO A 89 -12.97 -21.31 11.36
C PRO A 89 -12.04 -22.48 11.04
N ASP A 90 -11.85 -22.77 9.75
CA ASP A 90 -10.81 -23.69 9.24
C ASP A 90 -9.45 -23.00 9.21
N ALA A 91 -9.43 -21.67 8.98
CA ALA A 91 -8.24 -20.86 9.00
C ALA A 91 -8.45 -19.53 9.72
N VAL A 92 -7.42 -19.01 10.35
CA VAL A 92 -7.38 -17.68 10.99
C VAL A 92 -6.20 -16.90 10.39
N ILE A 93 -6.45 -15.69 9.95
CA ILE A 93 -5.44 -14.79 9.41
C ILE A 93 -5.26 -13.61 10.36
N SER A 94 -4.03 -13.39 10.86
CA SER A 94 -3.68 -12.11 11.47
C SER A 94 -3.17 -11.17 10.38
N SER A 95 -3.92 -10.09 10.12
CA SER A 95 -3.77 -9.21 8.96
C SER A 95 -3.84 -7.75 9.41
N SER A 96 -2.81 -7.29 10.09
CA SER A 96 -2.69 -5.91 10.58
C SER A 96 -1.32 -5.33 10.21
N THR A 97 -1.24 -4.00 10.16
CA THR A 97 0.04 -3.30 9.99
C THR A 97 0.93 -3.37 11.24
N TYR A 98 0.38 -3.75 12.39
CA TYR A 98 1.12 -3.91 13.65
C TYR A 98 1.03 -5.36 14.14
N PRO A 99 2.09 -5.92 14.74
CA PRO A 99 2.18 -7.36 15.00
C PRO A 99 1.42 -7.87 16.23
N PHE A 100 0.78 -7.01 17.04
CA PHE A 100 0.14 -7.43 18.29
C PHE A 100 -1.17 -8.19 18.11
N ASP A 101 -1.85 -8.06 16.98
CA ASP A 101 -3.07 -8.80 16.62
C ASP A 101 -2.82 -10.32 16.58
N THR A 102 -1.57 -10.73 16.35
CA THR A 102 -1.16 -12.14 16.37
C THR A 102 -1.56 -12.86 17.67
N TYR A 103 -1.55 -12.18 18.83
CA TYR A 103 -1.89 -12.83 20.09
C TYR A 103 -3.37 -13.24 20.16
N PHE A 104 -4.25 -12.41 19.61
CA PHE A 104 -5.67 -12.77 19.44
C PHE A 104 -5.84 -13.88 18.42
N ALA A 105 -5.22 -13.78 17.26
CA ALA A 105 -5.29 -14.77 16.19
C ALA A 105 -4.77 -16.15 16.66
N GLN A 106 -3.61 -16.22 17.33
CA GLN A 106 -3.06 -17.45 17.92
C GLN A 106 -4.02 -18.10 18.93
N ARG A 107 -4.67 -17.28 19.79
CA ARG A 107 -5.65 -17.78 20.74
C ARG A 107 -6.88 -18.37 20.05
N LEU A 108 -7.40 -17.65 19.03
CA LEU A 108 -8.56 -18.08 18.26
C LEU A 108 -8.26 -19.38 17.52
N ALA A 109 -7.15 -19.45 16.77
CA ALA A 109 -6.71 -20.61 16.04
C ALA A 109 -6.54 -21.84 16.95
N ARG A 110 -5.88 -21.67 18.11
CA ARG A 110 -5.70 -22.76 19.09
C ARG A 110 -7.03 -23.27 19.65
N LEU A 111 -8.01 -22.40 19.88
CA LEU A 111 -9.31 -22.78 20.43
C LEU A 111 -10.24 -23.46 19.40
N SER A 112 -10.08 -23.15 18.12
CA SER A 112 -10.86 -23.73 17.03
C SER A 112 -10.16 -24.90 16.33
N GLY A 113 -8.84 -25.09 16.53
CA GLY A 113 -8.03 -26.04 15.76
C GLY A 113 -7.76 -25.57 14.33
N ALA A 114 -7.94 -24.29 14.06
CA ALA A 114 -7.77 -23.67 12.76
C ALA A 114 -6.29 -23.52 12.38
N ARG A 115 -6.00 -23.56 11.09
CA ARG A 115 -4.72 -23.16 10.52
C ARG A 115 -4.49 -21.66 10.81
N LEU A 116 -3.28 -21.27 11.20
CA LEU A 116 -2.93 -19.88 11.49
C LEU A 116 -1.99 -19.32 10.43
N ILE A 117 -2.41 -18.26 9.78
CA ILE A 117 -1.59 -17.55 8.81
C ILE A 117 -1.29 -16.14 9.36
N HIS A 118 -0.04 -15.71 9.27
CA HIS A 118 0.33 -14.33 9.54
C HIS A 118 0.56 -13.59 8.22
N GLU A 119 -0.22 -12.55 7.98
CA GLU A 119 -0.10 -11.72 6.79
C GLU A 119 0.69 -10.44 7.12
N VAL A 120 1.84 -10.28 6.46
CA VAL A 120 2.75 -9.13 6.62
C VAL A 120 2.39 -8.06 5.61
N HIS A 121 1.85 -6.94 6.11
CA HIS A 121 1.58 -5.74 5.30
C HIS A 121 2.74 -4.74 5.36
N ASP A 122 3.50 -4.78 6.45
CA ASP A 122 4.61 -3.87 6.72
C ASP A 122 5.56 -4.54 7.72
N LEU A 123 6.83 -4.24 7.64
CA LEU A 123 7.85 -4.83 8.53
C LEU A 123 7.98 -4.01 9.82
N TRP A 124 7.10 -4.30 10.79
CA TRP A 124 7.19 -3.70 12.11
C TRP A 124 7.89 -4.65 13.10
N PRO A 125 8.91 -4.17 13.84
CA PRO A 125 9.25 -2.78 14.13
C PRO A 125 10.20 -2.09 13.16
N LEU A 126 10.68 -2.74 12.11
CA LEU A 126 11.70 -2.18 11.22
C LEU A 126 11.26 -0.86 10.59
N THR A 127 10.02 -0.77 10.10
CA THR A 127 9.47 0.45 9.48
C THR A 127 9.50 1.68 10.39
N PRO A 128 8.96 1.67 11.63
CA PRO A 128 9.09 2.82 12.51
C PRO A 128 10.53 3.10 12.98
N ILE A 129 11.42 2.12 12.95
CA ILE A 129 12.85 2.34 13.23
C ILE A 129 13.50 3.09 12.07
N GLU A 130 13.39 2.59 10.84
CA GLU A 130 14.06 3.11 9.65
C GLU A 130 13.43 4.44 9.17
N LEU A 131 12.11 4.50 9.04
CA LEU A 131 11.42 5.68 8.54
C LEU A 131 10.99 6.65 9.64
N GLY A 132 10.75 6.15 10.84
CA GLY A 132 10.31 6.97 11.99
C GLY A 132 11.44 7.43 12.90
N GLY A 133 12.67 6.98 12.70
CA GLY A 133 13.82 7.34 13.52
C GLY A 133 13.76 6.83 14.97
N HIS A 134 12.90 5.84 15.25
CA HIS A 134 12.81 5.28 16.60
C HIS A 134 14.00 4.39 16.93
N SER A 135 14.49 4.49 18.18
CA SER A 135 15.56 3.60 18.64
C SER A 135 15.08 2.14 18.71
N PRO A 136 15.85 1.16 18.21
CA PRO A 136 15.52 -0.26 18.40
C PRO A 136 15.39 -0.68 19.88
N ARG A 137 16.02 0.09 20.78
CA ARG A 137 15.95 -0.15 22.25
C ARG A 137 14.72 0.47 22.91
N HIS A 138 13.90 1.21 22.15
CA HIS A 138 12.68 1.77 22.70
C HIS A 138 11.73 0.63 23.15
N PRO A 139 11.11 0.70 24.35
CA PRO A 139 10.29 -0.41 24.87
C PRO A 139 9.20 -0.89 23.92
N LEU A 140 8.55 0.03 23.21
CA LEU A 140 7.53 -0.32 22.22
C LEU A 140 8.12 -1.08 21.01
N MET A 141 9.29 -0.68 20.53
CA MET A 141 9.98 -1.39 19.44
C MET A 141 10.39 -2.80 19.86
N ALA A 142 10.90 -2.96 21.08
CA ALA A 142 11.21 -4.27 21.64
C ALA A 142 9.97 -5.16 21.80
N ALA A 143 8.84 -4.59 22.25
CA ALA A 143 7.56 -5.31 22.34
C ALA A 143 7.04 -5.73 20.96
N MET A 144 7.14 -4.86 19.96
CA MET A 144 6.77 -5.19 18.57
C MET A 144 7.67 -6.30 17.99
N ALA A 145 8.98 -6.25 18.23
CA ALA A 145 9.91 -7.31 17.80
C ALA A 145 9.59 -8.66 18.46
N ALA A 146 9.15 -8.66 19.72
CA ALA A 146 8.71 -9.88 20.39
C ALA A 146 7.40 -10.42 19.79
N ALA A 147 6.46 -9.53 19.43
CA ALA A 147 5.21 -9.90 18.78
C ALA A 147 5.44 -10.42 17.36
N GLU A 148 6.31 -9.78 16.58
CA GLU A 148 6.72 -10.23 15.25
C GLU A 148 7.31 -11.65 15.30
N ARG A 149 8.28 -11.90 16.18
CA ARG A 149 8.85 -13.24 16.36
C ARG A 149 7.79 -14.26 16.78
N SER A 150 6.85 -13.86 17.65
CA SER A 150 5.73 -14.73 18.05
C SER A 150 4.81 -15.03 16.88
N ALA A 151 4.50 -14.03 16.05
CA ALA A 151 3.69 -14.18 14.85
C ALA A 151 4.32 -15.17 13.88
N TYR A 152 5.59 -14.98 13.55
CA TYR A 152 6.29 -15.83 12.59
C TYR A 152 6.46 -17.27 13.09
N ARG A 153 6.82 -17.47 14.38
CA ARG A 153 7.05 -18.84 14.92
C ARG A 153 5.79 -19.64 15.12
N ASN A 154 4.67 -19.00 15.40
CA ASN A 154 3.44 -19.72 15.79
C ASN A 154 2.44 -19.80 14.63
N SER A 155 2.78 -19.32 13.45
CA SER A 155 1.95 -19.45 12.26
C SER A 155 2.38 -20.67 11.44
N ASP A 156 1.42 -21.28 10.76
CA ASP A 156 1.66 -22.40 9.83
C ASP A 156 2.29 -21.92 8.51
N ALA A 157 2.02 -20.67 8.14
CA ALA A 157 2.66 -19.97 7.03
C ALA A 157 2.65 -18.45 7.26
N ILE A 158 3.59 -17.76 6.61
CA ILE A 158 3.67 -16.29 6.55
C ILE A 158 3.34 -15.90 5.10
N VAL A 159 2.30 -15.10 4.92
CA VAL A 159 1.99 -14.46 3.65
C VAL A 159 2.51 -13.03 3.69
N SER A 160 3.17 -12.56 2.64
CA SER A 160 3.72 -11.21 2.60
C SER A 160 3.31 -10.48 1.32
N ILE A 161 2.96 -9.20 1.45
CA ILE A 161 2.79 -8.34 0.29
C ILE A 161 4.14 -7.98 -0.36
N LEU A 162 5.24 -8.04 0.41
CA LEU A 162 6.59 -7.79 -0.09
C LEU A 162 7.18 -9.09 -0.65
N PRO A 163 7.86 -9.05 -1.81
CA PRO A 163 8.31 -10.24 -2.51
C PRO A 163 9.50 -10.94 -1.85
N ASN A 164 10.30 -10.26 -1.02
CA ASN A 164 11.60 -10.75 -0.56
C ASN A 164 11.79 -10.66 0.96
N ILE A 165 10.77 -10.96 1.79
CA ILE A 165 10.94 -10.93 3.26
C ILE A 165 11.56 -12.21 3.85
N GLU A 166 11.69 -13.28 3.08
CA GLU A 166 12.23 -14.54 3.57
C GLU A 166 13.60 -14.38 4.25
N PRO A 167 14.58 -13.63 3.70
CA PRO A 167 15.85 -13.39 4.38
C PRO A 167 15.69 -12.76 5.77
N HIS A 168 14.74 -11.84 5.95
CA HIS A 168 14.43 -11.24 7.25
C HIS A 168 13.92 -12.30 8.25
N VAL A 169 12.98 -13.14 7.83
CA VAL A 169 12.42 -14.21 8.66
C VAL A 169 13.51 -15.22 9.05
N ARG A 170 14.37 -15.62 8.11
CA ARG A 170 15.49 -16.55 8.35
C ARG A 170 16.54 -15.93 9.29
N ALA A 171 16.82 -14.64 9.19
CA ALA A 171 17.73 -13.93 10.10
C ALA A 171 17.24 -13.93 11.56
N LEU A 172 15.92 -14.08 11.80
CA LEU A 172 15.34 -14.23 13.13
C LEU A 172 15.42 -15.68 13.66
N GLY A 173 15.98 -16.63 12.89
CA GLY A 173 16.07 -18.05 13.25
C GLY A 173 14.72 -18.75 13.17
N ILE A 174 13.89 -18.40 12.18
CA ILE A 174 12.53 -18.94 12.00
C ILE A 174 12.44 -19.59 10.62
N ASP A 175 11.89 -20.82 10.60
CA ASP A 175 11.80 -21.67 9.40
C ASP A 175 10.38 -21.76 8.82
N THR A 176 9.42 -21.04 9.39
CA THR A 176 8.04 -20.98 8.89
C THR A 176 8.03 -20.62 7.40
N PRO A 177 7.26 -21.33 6.55
CA PRO A 177 7.17 -21.03 5.12
C PRO A 177 6.74 -19.59 4.86
N VAL A 178 7.43 -18.92 3.94
CA VAL A 178 7.11 -17.55 3.51
C VAL A 178 6.60 -17.59 2.07
N ILE A 179 5.41 -17.05 1.86
CA ILE A 179 4.73 -17.05 0.56
C ILE A 179 4.44 -15.60 0.17
N PRO A 180 5.09 -15.07 -0.87
CA PRO A 180 4.79 -13.73 -1.36
C PRO A 180 3.45 -13.71 -2.11
N ILE A 181 2.49 -12.94 -1.60
CA ILE A 181 1.21 -12.65 -2.25
C ILE A 181 1.04 -11.13 -2.22
N PRO A 182 1.46 -10.43 -3.26
CA PRO A 182 1.50 -8.97 -3.27
C PRO A 182 0.10 -8.34 -3.24
N ASN A 183 0.04 -7.02 -3.17
CA ASN A 183 -1.20 -6.29 -3.38
C ASN A 183 -1.71 -6.50 -4.79
N GLY A 184 -3.03 -6.59 -4.91
CA GLY A 184 -3.73 -6.83 -6.17
C GLY A 184 -4.54 -5.61 -6.63
N ILE A 185 -4.93 -5.69 -7.88
CA ILE A 185 -5.80 -4.73 -8.55
C ILE A 185 -7.05 -5.41 -9.09
N ASP A 186 -8.13 -4.66 -9.16
CA ASP A 186 -9.29 -5.01 -9.98
C ASP A 186 -9.10 -4.41 -11.39
N ALA A 187 -8.49 -5.19 -12.29
CA ALA A 187 -8.26 -4.77 -13.67
C ALA A 187 -9.57 -4.64 -14.48
N ALA A 188 -10.69 -5.17 -13.98
CA ALA A 188 -11.99 -5.07 -14.63
C ALA A 188 -12.80 -3.84 -14.19
N ALA A 189 -12.34 -3.14 -13.15
CA ALA A 189 -13.01 -1.93 -12.66
C ALA A 189 -13.02 -0.85 -13.75
N THR A 190 -14.19 -0.30 -14.03
CA THR A 190 -14.33 0.84 -14.93
C THR A 190 -14.04 2.13 -14.16
N PRO A 191 -13.00 2.90 -14.52
CA PRO A 191 -12.72 4.15 -13.84
C PRO A 191 -13.75 5.23 -14.17
N ASP A 192 -14.03 6.09 -13.19
CA ASP A 192 -14.78 7.31 -13.43
C ASP A 192 -13.90 8.32 -14.19
N GLN A 193 -14.54 9.23 -14.91
CA GLN A 193 -13.84 10.31 -15.60
C GLN A 193 -13.21 11.29 -14.60
N ALA A 194 -12.05 11.80 -14.92
CA ALA A 194 -11.43 12.90 -14.20
C ALA A 194 -12.34 14.12 -14.20
N PRO A 195 -12.33 14.95 -13.12
CA PRO A 195 -13.18 16.13 -13.07
C PRO A 195 -12.78 17.12 -14.16
N GLU A 196 -13.77 17.83 -14.68
CA GLU A 196 -13.59 18.80 -15.78
C GLU A 196 -12.50 19.85 -15.49
N ALA A 197 -12.35 20.23 -14.21
CA ALA A 197 -11.29 21.15 -13.79
C ALA A 197 -9.89 20.58 -14.03
N PHE A 198 -9.69 19.26 -13.82
CA PHE A 198 -8.42 18.59 -14.10
C PHE A 198 -8.18 18.49 -15.61
N VAL A 199 -9.20 18.11 -16.36
CA VAL A 199 -9.12 18.03 -17.82
C VAL A 199 -8.71 19.38 -18.42
N ARG A 200 -9.39 20.44 -18.01
CA ARG A 200 -9.04 21.82 -18.45
C ARG A 200 -7.61 22.21 -18.08
N LEU A 201 -7.13 21.89 -16.88
CA LEU A 201 -5.75 22.14 -16.49
C LEU A 201 -4.75 21.46 -17.45
N ILE A 202 -4.97 20.19 -17.77
CA ILE A 202 -4.09 19.44 -18.68
C ILE A 202 -4.13 20.05 -20.09
N ASP A 203 -5.32 20.37 -20.59
CA ASP A 203 -5.49 20.98 -21.93
C ASP A 203 -4.82 22.36 -22.02
N ASP A 204 -4.93 23.19 -20.99
CA ASP A 204 -4.25 24.48 -20.89
C ASP A 204 -2.72 24.34 -20.87
N LEU A 205 -2.18 23.37 -20.14
CA LEU A 205 -0.74 23.08 -20.14
C LEU A 205 -0.28 22.64 -21.53
N ARG A 206 -1.00 21.73 -22.18
CA ARG A 206 -0.69 21.26 -23.54
C ARG A 206 -0.79 22.36 -24.58
N ALA A 207 -1.78 23.25 -24.47
CA ALA A 207 -1.91 24.41 -25.37
C ALA A 207 -0.72 25.37 -25.25
N ARG A 208 -0.03 25.40 -24.11
CA ARG A 208 1.22 26.14 -23.89
C ARG A 208 2.47 25.33 -24.29
N GLY A 209 2.30 24.18 -24.92
CA GLY A 209 3.40 23.31 -25.32
C GLY A 209 4.08 22.55 -24.19
N ARG A 210 3.44 22.45 -23.01
CA ARG A 210 3.99 21.75 -21.84
C ARG A 210 3.75 20.24 -21.91
N ARG A 211 4.72 19.46 -21.45
CA ARG A 211 4.57 18.04 -21.12
C ARG A 211 4.18 17.91 -19.66
N VAL A 212 3.37 16.93 -19.32
CA VAL A 212 2.83 16.76 -17.98
C VAL A 212 3.41 15.51 -17.32
N LEU A 213 4.10 15.71 -16.19
CA LEU A 213 4.49 14.65 -15.27
C LEU A 213 3.43 14.53 -14.20
N GLY A 214 2.77 13.37 -14.08
CA GLY A 214 1.72 13.11 -13.09
C GLY A 214 2.24 12.42 -11.83
N TYR A 215 1.66 12.78 -10.69
CA TYR A 215 1.78 12.04 -9.44
C TYR A 215 0.41 11.95 -8.78
N ALA A 216 0.05 10.78 -8.22
CA ALA A 216 -1.13 10.63 -7.38
C ALA A 216 -0.80 9.88 -6.09
N GLY A 217 -1.04 10.51 -4.95
CA GLY A 217 -0.79 9.89 -3.65
C GLY A 217 -0.60 10.86 -2.50
N GLY A 218 -0.29 10.32 -1.33
CA GLY A 218 0.01 11.11 -0.14
C GLY A 218 1.32 11.88 -0.26
N MET A 219 1.31 13.13 0.15
CA MET A 219 2.52 13.98 0.24
C MET A 219 3.18 13.74 1.60
N THR A 220 4.01 12.69 1.65
CA THR A 220 4.74 12.27 2.85
C THR A 220 6.24 12.19 2.57
N THR A 221 7.07 12.21 3.61
CA THR A 221 8.53 12.05 3.48
C THR A 221 8.88 10.74 2.78
N ALA A 222 8.16 9.65 3.09
CA ALA A 222 8.42 8.34 2.52
C ALA A 222 8.28 8.28 0.99
N ASN A 223 7.52 9.21 0.39
CA ASN A 223 7.32 9.29 -1.07
C ASN A 223 8.34 10.19 -1.78
N ALA A 224 9.37 10.70 -1.09
CA ALA A 224 10.47 11.50 -1.65
C ALA A 224 9.97 12.67 -2.54
N MET A 225 8.90 13.36 -2.11
CA MET A 225 8.30 14.44 -2.90
C MET A 225 9.18 15.68 -2.93
N ASP A 226 10.01 15.91 -1.93
CA ASP A 226 11.04 16.95 -1.88
C ASP A 226 12.13 16.74 -2.94
N ASP A 227 12.52 15.50 -3.21
CA ASP A 227 13.46 15.16 -4.27
C ASP A 227 12.83 15.37 -5.67
N LEU A 228 11.52 15.09 -5.82
CA LEU A 228 10.80 15.43 -7.05
C LEU A 228 10.80 16.94 -7.29
N VAL A 229 10.45 17.76 -6.28
CA VAL A 229 10.46 19.22 -6.42
C VAL A 229 11.86 19.74 -6.75
N ALA A 230 12.90 19.18 -6.11
CA ALA A 230 14.28 19.53 -6.42
C ALA A 230 14.66 19.13 -7.87
N ALA A 231 14.22 17.97 -8.33
CA ALA A 231 14.42 17.53 -9.72
C ALA A 231 13.72 18.45 -10.72
N MET A 232 12.47 18.85 -10.43
CA MET A 232 11.72 19.83 -11.26
C MET A 232 12.42 21.20 -11.32
N ALA A 233 13.03 21.64 -10.22
CA ALA A 233 13.82 22.87 -10.21
C ALA A 233 15.05 22.78 -11.14
N LEU A 234 15.69 21.60 -11.24
CA LEU A 234 16.81 21.37 -12.16
C LEU A 234 16.41 21.33 -13.65
N LEU A 235 15.11 21.16 -13.94
CA LEU A 235 14.60 21.24 -15.30
C LEU A 235 14.48 22.70 -15.78
N GLY A 236 14.40 23.66 -14.86
CA GLY A 236 14.38 25.10 -15.19
C GLY A 236 13.25 25.47 -16.14
N ASP A 237 13.62 26.10 -17.30
CA ASP A 237 12.66 26.58 -18.30
C ASP A 237 12.20 25.48 -19.29
N GLU A 238 12.59 24.23 -19.10
CA GLU A 238 12.13 23.14 -19.96
C GLU A 238 10.59 23.05 -19.93
N PRO A 239 9.94 22.72 -21.05
CA PRO A 239 8.47 22.73 -21.13
C PRO A 239 7.84 21.50 -20.45
N ILE A 240 8.18 21.28 -19.18
CA ILE A 240 7.68 20.17 -18.37
C ILE A 240 7.04 20.74 -17.10
N THR A 241 5.82 20.33 -16.78
CA THR A 241 5.11 20.70 -15.56
C THR A 241 4.75 19.44 -14.79
N ALA A 242 5.06 19.39 -13.50
CA ALA A 242 4.56 18.33 -12.62
C ALA A 242 3.17 18.69 -12.08
N VAL A 243 2.22 17.77 -12.17
CA VAL A 243 0.87 17.90 -11.59
C VAL A 243 0.69 16.87 -10.48
N LEU A 244 0.55 17.37 -9.24
CA LEU A 244 0.48 16.55 -8.04
C LEU A 244 -0.97 16.42 -7.58
N ILE A 245 -1.51 15.20 -7.64
CA ILE A 245 -2.85 14.83 -7.19
C ILE A 245 -2.73 14.21 -5.80
N GLY A 246 -3.35 14.81 -4.81
CA GLY A 246 -3.34 14.33 -3.43
C GLY A 246 -3.12 15.42 -2.41
N ASP A 247 -2.90 14.99 -1.17
CA ASP A 247 -2.63 15.85 -0.03
C ASP A 247 -1.70 15.14 0.96
N GLY A 248 -1.27 15.82 2.01
CA GLY A 248 -0.45 15.23 3.06
C GLY A 248 0.21 16.25 3.98
N LEU A 249 0.80 15.75 5.05
CA LEU A 249 1.42 16.59 6.09
C LEU A 249 2.55 17.49 5.56
N TYR A 250 3.20 17.10 4.47
CA TYR A 250 4.34 17.83 3.88
C TYR A 250 3.93 18.77 2.75
N ARG A 251 2.64 18.89 2.42
CA ARG A 251 2.18 19.75 1.32
C ARG A 251 2.65 21.19 1.48
N ALA A 252 2.48 21.80 2.66
CA ALA A 252 2.88 23.18 2.90
C ALA A 252 4.40 23.40 2.74
N ASP A 253 5.21 22.42 3.13
CA ASP A 253 6.66 22.46 2.96
C ASP A 253 7.06 22.33 1.49
N LEU A 254 6.41 21.45 0.74
CA LEU A 254 6.61 21.31 -0.71
C LEU A 254 6.20 22.57 -1.47
N GLU A 255 5.06 23.19 -1.14
CA GLU A 255 4.63 24.47 -1.72
C GLU A 255 5.64 25.60 -1.42
N ARG A 256 6.24 25.60 -0.22
CA ARG A 256 7.33 26.54 0.11
C ARG A 256 8.55 26.27 -0.76
N GLN A 257 9.01 25.01 -0.86
CA GLN A 257 10.14 24.62 -1.69
C GLN A 257 9.94 25.02 -3.16
N VAL A 258 8.73 24.82 -3.71
CA VAL A 258 8.37 25.26 -5.07
C VAL A 258 8.53 26.78 -5.23
N ARG A 259 8.04 27.56 -4.27
CA ARG A 259 8.21 29.05 -4.32
C ARG A 259 9.67 29.48 -4.24
N GLU A 260 10.49 28.81 -3.44
CA GLU A 260 11.89 29.13 -3.24
C GLU A 260 12.76 28.74 -4.44
N THR A 261 12.43 27.64 -5.10
CA THR A 261 13.21 27.08 -6.20
C THR A 261 12.73 27.51 -7.59
N GLY A 262 11.49 27.97 -7.70
CA GLY A 262 10.87 28.27 -8.99
C GLY A 262 10.50 27.01 -9.80
N ALA A 263 10.45 25.83 -9.18
CA ALA A 263 10.08 24.57 -9.82
C ALA A 263 8.67 24.67 -10.44
N ASP A 264 8.48 24.14 -11.65
CA ASP A 264 7.18 24.14 -12.33
C ASP A 264 6.31 22.96 -11.84
N VAL A 265 5.61 23.19 -10.73
CA VAL A 265 4.79 22.21 -10.03
C VAL A 265 3.41 22.78 -9.72
N VAL A 266 2.36 22.06 -10.08
CA VAL A 266 0.96 22.37 -9.80
C VAL A 266 0.40 21.38 -8.78
N PHE A 267 -0.14 21.88 -7.68
CA PHE A 267 -0.84 21.09 -6.67
C PHE A 267 -2.34 21.10 -6.98
N PHE A 268 -2.86 20.03 -7.54
CA PHE A 268 -4.28 19.94 -7.92
C PHE A 268 -5.21 19.67 -6.73
N GLY A 269 -4.71 18.94 -5.72
CA GLY A 269 -5.51 18.47 -4.60
C GLY A 269 -5.95 17.01 -4.76
N SER A 270 -6.75 16.52 -3.81
CA SER A 270 -7.16 15.11 -3.78
C SER A 270 -8.30 14.82 -4.74
N LEU A 271 -8.27 13.63 -5.36
CA LEU A 271 -9.35 13.08 -6.17
C LEU A 271 -9.92 11.80 -5.52
N PRO A 272 -11.20 11.48 -5.76
CA PRO A 272 -11.73 10.15 -5.49
C PRO A 272 -10.91 9.07 -6.21
N LYS A 273 -10.68 7.93 -5.55
CA LYS A 273 -9.88 6.82 -6.11
C LYS A 273 -10.33 6.40 -7.51
N SER A 274 -11.64 6.37 -7.75
CA SER A 274 -12.23 6.00 -9.04
C SER A 274 -11.87 6.95 -10.20
N GLN A 275 -11.54 8.22 -9.90
CA GLN A 275 -11.18 9.23 -10.91
C GLN A 275 -9.66 9.32 -11.17
N VAL A 276 -8.83 8.74 -10.29
CA VAL A 276 -7.37 8.86 -10.36
C VAL A 276 -6.83 8.21 -11.64
N HIS A 277 -7.36 7.07 -12.03
CA HIS A 277 -6.90 6.36 -13.22
C HIS A 277 -7.04 7.22 -14.48
N ASP A 278 -8.24 7.76 -14.76
CA ASP A 278 -8.47 8.62 -15.94
C ASP A 278 -7.62 9.91 -15.88
N ALA A 279 -7.45 10.49 -14.69
CA ALA A 279 -6.58 11.64 -14.53
C ALA A 279 -5.12 11.32 -14.92
N LEU A 280 -4.58 10.20 -14.48
CA LEU A 280 -3.20 9.79 -14.76
C LEU A 280 -2.98 9.41 -16.23
N THR A 281 -3.96 8.81 -16.92
CA THR A 281 -3.84 8.51 -18.37
C THR A 281 -3.66 9.76 -19.23
N ARG A 282 -3.99 10.93 -18.70
CA ARG A 282 -3.83 12.23 -19.39
C ARG A 282 -2.44 12.82 -19.22
N CYS A 283 -1.54 12.19 -18.46
CA CYS A 283 -0.16 12.65 -18.28
C CYS A 283 0.76 12.06 -19.36
N ASP A 284 1.91 12.69 -19.58
CA ASP A 284 2.93 12.22 -20.52
C ASP A 284 3.88 11.21 -19.87
N ALA A 285 4.11 11.32 -18.57
CA ALA A 285 4.82 10.38 -17.72
C ALA A 285 4.28 10.44 -16.30
N LEU A 286 4.52 9.43 -15.48
CA LEU A 286 4.18 9.40 -14.05
C LEU A 286 5.45 9.30 -13.22
N TYR A 287 5.41 9.80 -11.98
CA TYR A 287 6.52 9.72 -11.05
C TYR A 287 6.15 8.88 -9.83
N ILE A 288 7.07 8.02 -9.43
CA ILE A 288 7.03 7.35 -8.13
C ILE A 288 8.43 7.30 -7.55
N GLY A 289 8.57 7.54 -6.26
CA GLY A 289 9.86 7.50 -5.58
C GLY A 289 9.71 7.23 -4.10
N SER A 290 10.85 6.94 -3.48
CA SER A 290 10.97 6.77 -2.04
C SER A 290 12.30 7.31 -1.54
N LYS A 291 12.38 7.54 -0.23
CA LYS A 291 13.68 7.70 0.43
C LYS A 291 14.43 6.37 0.43
N ARG A 292 15.76 6.41 0.48
CA ARG A 292 16.60 5.21 0.64
C ARG A 292 16.38 4.58 2.00
N GLY A 293 16.49 3.27 2.06
CA GLY A 293 16.40 2.55 3.33
C GLY A 293 16.42 1.04 3.14
N ALA A 294 16.89 0.32 4.16
CA ALA A 294 16.97 -1.14 4.17
C ALA A 294 15.63 -1.85 3.94
N LEU A 295 14.50 -1.15 4.19
CA LEU A 295 13.18 -1.69 3.91
C LEU A 295 12.95 -2.06 2.45
N TYR A 296 13.56 -1.33 1.52
CA TYR A 296 13.37 -1.55 0.08
C TYR A 296 14.17 -2.74 -0.46
N GLU A 297 15.10 -3.31 0.32
CA GLU A 297 15.75 -4.60 0.03
C GLU A 297 14.75 -5.75 0.03
N TYR A 298 13.65 -5.62 0.79
CA TYR A 298 12.56 -6.60 0.83
C TYR A 298 11.54 -6.44 -0.30
N GLY A 299 11.72 -5.41 -1.13
CA GLY A 299 10.90 -5.11 -2.30
C GLY A 299 9.83 -4.04 -2.05
N VAL A 300 9.06 -3.79 -3.10
CA VAL A 300 8.06 -2.73 -3.14
C VAL A 300 6.71 -3.29 -3.56
N SER A 301 5.66 -3.01 -2.81
CA SER A 301 4.29 -3.42 -3.10
C SER A 301 3.26 -2.30 -2.83
N ALA A 302 3.65 -1.06 -3.14
CA ALA A 302 2.76 0.08 -2.98
C ALA A 302 1.62 0.03 -4.01
N ASN A 303 0.36 0.13 -3.57
CA ASN A 303 -0.83 0.06 -4.44
C ASN A 303 -0.74 1.00 -5.66
N LYS A 304 -0.18 2.21 -5.48
CA LYS A 304 -0.04 3.18 -6.56
C LYS A 304 0.81 2.70 -7.74
N ILE A 305 1.77 1.78 -7.50
CA ILE A 305 2.58 1.18 -8.57
C ILE A 305 1.68 0.47 -9.57
N PHE A 306 0.78 -0.35 -9.08
CA PHE A 306 -0.12 -1.14 -9.90
C PHE A 306 -1.16 -0.27 -10.60
N ASP A 307 -1.69 0.75 -9.90
CA ASP A 307 -2.56 1.76 -10.51
C ASP A 307 -1.85 2.48 -11.67
N TYR A 308 -0.58 2.84 -11.52
CA TYR A 308 0.21 3.50 -12.56
C TYR A 308 0.48 2.58 -13.75
N MET A 309 0.86 1.34 -13.49
CA MET A 309 1.09 0.35 -14.56
C MET A 309 -0.15 0.11 -15.41
N LEU A 310 -1.35 0.11 -14.79
CA LEU A 310 -2.63 -0.03 -15.51
C LEU A 310 -2.94 1.12 -16.46
N THR A 311 -2.41 2.32 -16.21
CA THR A 311 -2.65 3.47 -17.10
C THR A 311 -1.98 3.34 -18.45
N GLY A 312 -0.96 2.49 -18.57
CA GLY A 312 -0.11 2.40 -19.75
C GLY A 312 0.77 3.63 -20.01
N VAL A 313 0.83 4.57 -19.05
CA VAL A 313 1.71 5.74 -19.09
C VAL A 313 3.10 5.35 -18.58
N PRO A 314 4.21 5.74 -19.23
CA PRO A 314 5.55 5.47 -18.71
C PRO A 314 5.78 6.02 -17.32
N VAL A 315 6.44 5.26 -16.46
CA VAL A 315 6.69 5.62 -15.07
C VAL A 315 8.15 5.95 -14.84
N VAL A 316 8.46 7.09 -14.26
CA VAL A 316 9.77 7.39 -13.67
C VAL A 316 9.82 6.70 -12.31
N ASP A 317 10.68 5.70 -12.19
CA ASP A 317 10.84 4.86 -10.99
C ASP A 317 12.10 5.29 -10.22
N ALA A 318 11.90 5.99 -9.12
CA ALA A 318 12.96 6.44 -8.22
C ALA A 318 12.97 5.64 -6.90
N PHE A 319 12.80 4.32 -7.00
CA PHE A 319 13.04 3.39 -5.90
C PHE A 319 14.44 2.80 -5.97
N ASP A 320 15.03 2.56 -4.81
CA ASP A 320 16.31 1.85 -4.67
C ASP A 320 16.05 0.39 -4.28
N SER A 321 15.41 -0.35 -5.20
CA SER A 321 14.99 -1.74 -4.96
C SER A 321 15.14 -2.59 -6.22
N ASP A 322 15.86 -3.72 -6.07
CA ASP A 322 15.95 -4.75 -7.11
C ASP A 322 14.64 -5.56 -7.26
N HIS A 323 13.74 -5.44 -6.27
CA HIS A 323 12.47 -6.16 -6.21
C HIS A 323 11.28 -5.22 -6.44
N SER A 324 11.24 -4.58 -7.62
CA SER A 324 10.16 -3.68 -8.04
C SER A 324 9.38 -4.24 -9.23
N PRO A 325 8.03 -4.24 -9.18
CA PRO A 325 7.18 -4.57 -10.33
C PRO A 325 7.49 -3.73 -11.58
N LEU A 326 7.88 -2.48 -11.38
CA LEU A 326 8.27 -1.57 -12.46
C LEU A 326 9.54 -2.02 -13.17
N ALA A 327 10.54 -2.48 -12.42
CA ALA A 327 11.77 -3.03 -12.98
C ALA A 327 11.52 -4.34 -13.75
N TYR A 328 10.72 -5.25 -13.18
CA TYR A 328 10.41 -6.54 -13.78
C TYR A 328 9.62 -6.43 -15.09
N SER A 329 8.68 -5.49 -15.17
CA SER A 329 7.84 -5.29 -16.34
C SER A 329 8.55 -4.58 -17.49
N GLY A 330 9.62 -3.83 -17.21
CA GLY A 330 10.30 -2.98 -18.19
C GLY A 330 9.47 -1.78 -18.65
N CYS A 331 8.42 -1.40 -17.92
CA CYS A 331 7.58 -0.25 -18.26
C CYS A 331 8.16 1.09 -17.78
N ALA A 332 9.11 1.06 -16.85
CA ALA A 332 9.65 2.25 -16.18
C ALA A 332 10.91 2.80 -16.83
N VAL A 333 11.17 4.07 -16.58
CA VAL A 333 12.46 4.74 -16.75
C VAL A 333 13.08 4.86 -15.35
N PRO A 334 14.16 4.11 -15.05
CA PRO A 334 14.72 4.08 -13.73
C PRO A 334 15.49 5.37 -13.39
N ALA A 335 15.41 5.79 -12.13
CA ALA A 335 16.20 6.84 -11.54
C ALA A 335 16.69 6.42 -10.16
N ARG A 336 17.84 6.92 -9.75
CA ARG A 336 18.34 6.69 -8.39
C ARG A 336 17.49 7.46 -7.38
N ALA A 337 17.04 6.77 -6.33
CA ALA A 337 16.36 7.40 -5.21
C ALA A 337 17.24 8.46 -4.55
N GLU A 338 16.65 9.56 -4.09
CA GLU A 338 17.34 10.68 -3.43
C GLU A 338 18.46 11.30 -4.28
N ASP A 339 18.30 11.27 -5.61
CA ASP A 339 19.20 11.92 -6.56
C ASP A 339 18.39 12.80 -7.52
N PRO A 340 18.13 14.07 -7.17
CA PRO A 340 17.34 14.98 -8.00
C PRO A 340 17.88 15.14 -9.42
N ALA A 341 19.19 15.04 -9.63
CA ALA A 341 19.80 15.15 -10.95
C ALA A 341 19.46 13.94 -11.82
N ASP A 342 19.50 12.73 -11.27
CA ASP A 342 19.15 11.52 -11.99
C ASP A 342 17.64 11.41 -12.19
N ILE A 343 16.83 11.86 -11.22
CA ILE A 343 15.37 11.99 -11.38
C ILE A 343 15.01 12.96 -12.52
N ALA A 344 15.65 14.13 -12.59
CA ALA A 344 15.46 15.07 -13.69
C ALA A 344 15.85 14.48 -15.06
N ARG A 345 16.95 13.73 -15.14
CA ARG A 345 17.34 12.98 -16.33
C ARG A 345 16.24 12.01 -16.75
N ALA A 346 15.75 11.20 -15.82
CA ALA A 346 14.73 10.19 -16.09
C ALA A 346 13.38 10.83 -16.50
N ILE A 347 13.02 11.98 -15.92
CA ILE A 347 11.83 12.74 -16.32
C ILE A 347 11.96 13.17 -17.79
N ARG A 348 13.10 13.78 -18.20
CA ARG A 348 13.35 14.17 -19.60
C ARG A 348 13.21 12.98 -20.53
N GLU A 349 13.85 11.87 -20.18
CA GLU A 349 13.76 10.62 -20.96
C GLU A 349 12.32 10.14 -21.11
N ALA A 350 11.57 10.05 -20.01
CA ALA A 350 10.22 9.53 -20.01
C ALA A 350 9.24 10.37 -20.85
N VAL A 351 9.29 11.71 -20.72
CA VAL A 351 8.40 12.59 -21.50
C VAL A 351 8.80 12.72 -22.96
N ALA A 352 10.06 12.43 -23.30
CA ALA A 352 10.59 12.47 -24.66
C ALA A 352 10.52 11.13 -25.40
N LEU A 353 10.01 10.07 -24.78
CA LEU A 353 9.88 8.75 -25.42
C LEU A 353 9.10 8.87 -26.74
N PRO A 354 9.61 8.28 -27.84
CA PRO A 354 8.86 8.15 -29.07
C PRO A 354 7.55 7.39 -28.85
N GLU A 355 6.50 7.72 -29.60
CA GLU A 355 5.16 7.14 -29.46
C GLU A 355 5.18 5.60 -29.46
N GLY A 356 5.92 4.97 -30.36
CA GLY A 356 6.05 3.51 -30.40
C GLY A 356 6.68 2.91 -29.16
N GLU A 357 7.70 3.56 -28.59
CA GLU A 357 8.35 3.10 -27.37
C GLU A 357 7.46 3.33 -26.13
N ARG A 358 6.74 4.46 -26.08
CA ARG A 358 5.73 4.75 -25.05
C ARG A 358 4.64 3.67 -25.06
N ALA A 359 4.07 3.36 -26.24
CA ALA A 359 3.05 2.34 -26.40
C ALA A 359 3.57 0.94 -25.99
N ARG A 360 4.81 0.59 -26.37
CA ARG A 360 5.45 -0.68 -26.01
C ARG A 360 5.60 -0.82 -24.50
N ARG A 361 6.14 0.20 -23.83
CA ARG A 361 6.34 0.19 -22.35
C ARG A 361 4.99 0.17 -21.62
N GLY A 362 4.03 0.95 -22.08
CA GLY A 362 2.68 0.95 -21.52
C GLY A 362 2.02 -0.42 -21.60
N ALA A 363 2.05 -1.05 -22.78
CA ALA A 363 1.52 -2.40 -22.98
C ALA A 363 2.23 -3.45 -22.09
N ALA A 364 3.54 -3.35 -21.91
CA ALA A 364 4.31 -4.23 -21.05
C ALA A 364 3.88 -4.09 -19.56
N GLY A 365 3.68 -2.86 -19.09
CA GLY A 365 3.18 -2.59 -17.73
C GLY A 365 1.79 -3.16 -17.50
N ILE A 366 0.84 -2.88 -18.41
CA ILE A 366 -0.53 -3.40 -18.34
C ILE A 366 -0.55 -4.93 -18.34
N ALA A 367 0.16 -5.56 -19.29
CA ALA A 367 0.22 -7.02 -19.39
C ALA A 367 0.77 -7.64 -18.11
N TRP A 368 1.90 -7.12 -17.62
CA TRP A 368 2.56 -7.64 -16.44
C TRP A 368 1.68 -7.52 -15.18
N VAL A 369 1.09 -6.35 -14.93
CA VAL A 369 0.27 -6.14 -13.73
C VAL A 369 -1.04 -6.95 -13.78
N THR A 370 -1.63 -7.11 -14.95
CA THR A 370 -2.83 -7.92 -15.15
C THR A 370 -2.54 -9.40 -14.92
N GLU A 371 -1.40 -9.89 -15.38
CA GLU A 371 -0.99 -11.27 -15.23
C GLU A 371 -0.61 -11.60 -13.76
N HIS A 372 0.15 -10.71 -13.10
CA HIS A 372 0.76 -11.04 -11.80
C HIS A 372 0.02 -10.48 -10.60
N HIS A 373 -0.82 -9.45 -10.77
CA HIS A 373 -1.47 -8.72 -9.67
C HIS A 373 -3.00 -8.65 -9.77
N SER A 374 -3.66 -9.50 -10.58
CA SER A 374 -5.12 -9.54 -10.58
C SER A 374 -5.66 -10.09 -9.25
N LEU A 375 -6.64 -9.41 -8.66
CA LEU A 375 -7.25 -9.83 -7.39
C LEU A 375 -7.79 -11.26 -7.42
N PRO A 376 -8.52 -11.72 -8.48
CA PRO A 376 -9.01 -13.10 -8.53
C PRO A 376 -7.89 -14.15 -8.46
N ARG A 377 -6.77 -13.90 -9.16
CA ARG A 377 -5.60 -14.80 -9.12
C ARG A 377 -4.98 -14.85 -7.74
N LEU A 378 -4.65 -13.68 -7.17
CA LEU A 378 -4.01 -13.59 -5.87
C LEU A 378 -4.90 -14.15 -4.75
N ALA A 379 -6.21 -13.96 -4.85
CA ALA A 379 -7.15 -14.55 -3.90
C ALA A 379 -7.19 -16.08 -4.00
N ALA A 380 -7.14 -16.65 -5.22
CA ALA A 380 -7.05 -18.09 -5.40
C ALA A 380 -5.74 -18.68 -4.85
N GLU A 381 -4.60 -18.00 -5.11
CA GLU A 381 -3.29 -18.37 -4.55
C GLU A 381 -3.31 -18.32 -3.01
N PHE A 382 -3.90 -17.28 -2.43
CA PHE A 382 -4.00 -17.17 -0.98
C PHE A 382 -4.95 -18.22 -0.39
N LEU A 383 -6.08 -18.49 -1.03
CA LEU A 383 -7.02 -19.52 -0.59
C LEU A 383 -6.34 -20.91 -0.58
N ALA A 384 -5.48 -21.19 -1.54
CA ALA A 384 -4.69 -22.43 -1.55
C ALA A 384 -3.78 -22.52 -0.31
N VAL A 385 -3.13 -21.40 0.09
CA VAL A 385 -2.34 -21.37 1.34
C VAL A 385 -3.19 -21.65 2.58
N LEU A 386 -4.45 -21.18 2.60
CA LEU A 386 -5.36 -21.40 3.73
C LEU A 386 -5.82 -22.86 3.85
N THR A 387 -5.91 -23.57 2.73
CA THR A 387 -6.45 -24.94 2.63
C THR A 387 -5.39 -26.03 2.53
N ASP A 388 -4.14 -25.69 2.26
CA ASP A 388 -3.01 -26.63 2.21
C ASP A 388 -2.74 -27.18 3.63
N ARG A 389 -2.82 -28.52 3.81
CA ARG A 389 -2.69 -29.21 5.10
C ARG A 389 -1.38 -30.00 5.19
#